data_3385f85f635e54b98c972a7bd4be4b16
#
_entry.id   3385f85f635e54b98c972a7bd4be4b16
#
_cell.length_a   1.000
_cell.length_b   1.000
_cell.length_c   1.000
_cell.angle_alpha   90.00
_cell.angle_beta   90.00
_cell.angle_gamma   90.00
#
_symmetry.space_group_name_H-M   'P 1'
#
loop_
_entity.id
_entity.type
_entity.pdbx_description
1 polymer ?
#
loop_
_entity_poly.entity_id
_entity_poly.type
_entity_poly.pdbx_seq_one_letter_code
_entity_poly.pdbx_strand_id
1 'polypeptide(L)'
;TLFFHLQRTNPYIKIKKADKYFDKSILKEIVKIGFPTGIQQSVIALSQIFIIGIVAIFGSDALTAYSAASRVESIALLLILNYSSALSSFVGQNYGATMYSRVRKSLSHSLQITSIISLITAIVFCCLGKEIMKLFSQTPEVLEIGFDYLFIMGLFWIILSAMNVFQSFFRGLGDTFYPMLISILSLWIIRLPISYLLSLNMGTRGIWIGAPISWAIGLVAYLIYYKRSKWMKTIFKTTIILFLFASPCFLNAQSCKDFLSPLKIALASSGHFGELRSNHFHSGIDLRTNAVTGQAVICPFDGEVSRIKVQVYGGGKNLYIDHTNGYTTVYMHLENYAGAIADYVKKHQ
;
A
#
# COMPACT_ATOMS: atom_id res chain seq x y z
N THR A 1 27.54 -3.18 -10.29
CA THR A 1 28.23 -2.50 -9.17
C THR A 1 27.49 -2.66 -7.85
N LEU A 2 26.19 -2.36 -7.75
CA LEU A 2 25.38 -2.49 -6.52
C LEU A 2 25.37 -3.93 -5.96
N PHE A 3 25.21 -4.94 -6.82
CA PHE A 3 25.21 -6.34 -6.47
C PHE A 3 26.52 -6.77 -5.82
N PHE A 4 27.68 -6.40 -6.38
CA PHE A 4 28.99 -6.69 -5.81
C PHE A 4 29.21 -5.97 -4.47
N HIS A 5 28.72 -4.75 -4.33
CA HIS A 5 28.79 -4.00 -3.07
C HIS A 5 27.95 -4.70 -1.98
N LEU A 6 26.71 -5.06 -2.29
CA LEU A 6 25.83 -5.76 -1.36
C LEU A 6 26.36 -7.14 -0.93
N GLN A 7 26.99 -7.88 -1.85
CA GLN A 7 27.63 -9.15 -1.51
C GLN A 7 28.84 -8.98 -0.55
N ARG A 8 29.55 -7.84 -0.63
CA ARG A 8 30.69 -7.57 0.25
C ARG A 8 30.29 -7.05 1.62
N THR A 9 29.26 -6.22 1.69
CA THR A 9 28.90 -5.47 2.90
C THR A 9 27.80 -6.13 3.72
N ASN A 10 26.95 -6.96 3.12
CA ASN A 10 25.83 -7.56 3.82
C ASN A 10 25.95 -9.09 3.96
N PRO A 11 26.18 -9.60 5.20
CA PRO A 11 26.35 -11.05 5.42
C PRO A 11 25.09 -11.86 5.10
N TYR A 12 23.91 -11.23 5.10
CA TYR A 12 22.63 -11.90 4.83
C TYR A 12 22.31 -12.08 3.33
N ILE A 13 22.98 -11.32 2.47
CA ILE A 13 22.79 -11.37 1.00
C ILE A 13 23.97 -12.07 0.30
N LYS A 14 24.88 -12.64 1.05
CA LYS A 14 26.00 -13.43 0.47
C LYS A 14 25.47 -14.71 -0.16
N ILE A 15 25.46 -14.76 -1.49
CA ILE A 15 25.21 -15.99 -2.23
C ILE A 15 26.46 -16.89 -2.07
N LYS A 16 26.35 -17.94 -1.28
CA LYS A 16 27.40 -18.97 -1.14
C LYS A 16 27.29 -19.98 -2.27
N LYS A 17 28.39 -20.63 -2.61
CA LYS A 17 28.36 -21.71 -3.61
C LYS A 17 27.41 -22.88 -3.22
N ALA A 18 27.16 -23.06 -1.93
CA ALA A 18 26.20 -24.02 -1.38
C ALA A 18 24.71 -23.61 -1.61
N ASP A 19 24.43 -22.33 -1.82
CA ASP A 19 23.06 -21.81 -2.00
C ASP A 19 22.56 -21.97 -3.44
N LYS A 20 23.28 -22.69 -4.29
CA LYS A 20 22.92 -22.94 -5.70
C LYS A 20 21.84 -24.02 -5.90
N TYR A 21 21.17 -24.44 -4.85
CA TYR A 21 20.10 -25.42 -4.99
C TYR A 21 18.85 -24.74 -5.54
N PHE A 22 18.44 -25.19 -6.72
CA PHE A 22 17.20 -24.80 -7.36
C PHE A 22 16.04 -25.44 -6.60
N ASP A 23 15.28 -24.63 -5.86
CA ASP A 23 14.10 -25.10 -5.16
C ASP A 23 12.85 -24.96 -6.06
N LYS A 24 12.35 -26.11 -6.50
CA LYS A 24 11.16 -26.21 -7.35
C LYS A 24 9.89 -25.66 -6.66
N SER A 25 9.80 -25.75 -5.33
CA SER A 25 8.63 -25.27 -4.58
C SER A 25 8.58 -23.75 -4.57
N ILE A 26 9.71 -23.11 -4.32
CA ILE A 26 9.84 -21.65 -4.38
C ILE A 26 9.58 -21.15 -5.80
N LEU A 27 10.14 -21.81 -6.82
CA LEU A 27 9.84 -21.43 -8.21
C LEU A 27 8.36 -21.54 -8.53
N LYS A 28 7.68 -22.60 -8.10
CA LYS A 28 6.24 -22.78 -8.31
C LYS A 28 5.43 -21.63 -7.68
N GLU A 29 5.80 -21.17 -6.49
CA GLU A 29 5.16 -20.04 -5.84
C GLU A 29 5.42 -18.73 -6.58
N ILE A 30 6.65 -18.47 -7.00
CA ILE A 30 7.02 -17.30 -7.81
C ILE A 30 6.21 -17.26 -9.11
N VAL A 31 6.11 -18.39 -9.82
CA VAL A 31 5.34 -18.48 -11.07
C VAL A 31 3.85 -18.31 -10.81
N LYS A 32 3.31 -18.91 -9.73
CA LYS A 32 1.91 -18.80 -9.35
C LYS A 32 1.47 -17.36 -9.10
N ILE A 33 2.34 -16.53 -8.56
CA ILE A 33 2.07 -15.10 -8.29
C ILE A 33 2.48 -14.23 -9.48
N GLY A 34 3.63 -14.49 -10.06
CA GLY A 34 4.22 -13.66 -11.11
C GLY A 34 3.52 -13.78 -12.46
N PHE A 35 3.13 -15.00 -12.86
CA PHE A 35 2.51 -15.23 -14.15
C PHE A 35 1.15 -14.52 -14.33
N PRO A 36 0.18 -14.62 -13.38
CA PRO A 36 -1.05 -13.85 -13.48
C PRO A 36 -0.81 -12.34 -13.45
N THR A 37 0.16 -11.88 -12.64
CA THR A 37 0.51 -10.46 -12.59
C THR A 37 1.12 -9.98 -13.90
N GLY A 38 1.96 -10.78 -14.55
CA GLY A 38 2.53 -10.50 -15.88
C GLY A 38 1.45 -10.40 -16.94
N ILE A 39 0.53 -11.37 -17.01
CA ILE A 39 -0.63 -11.32 -17.91
C ILE A 39 -1.45 -10.05 -17.66
N GLN A 40 -1.74 -9.73 -16.41
CA GLN A 40 -2.50 -8.53 -16.05
C GLN A 40 -1.84 -7.26 -16.59
N GLN A 41 -0.53 -7.09 -16.41
CA GLN A 41 0.20 -5.93 -16.93
C GLN A 41 0.21 -5.87 -18.46
N SER A 42 0.35 -7.02 -19.13
CA SER A 42 0.26 -7.09 -20.58
C SER A 42 -1.12 -6.69 -21.11
N VAL A 43 -2.17 -7.14 -20.43
CA VAL A 43 -3.57 -6.80 -20.78
C VAL A 43 -3.81 -5.30 -20.59
N ILE A 44 -3.29 -4.70 -19.52
CA ILE A 44 -3.37 -3.25 -19.28
C ILE A 44 -2.67 -2.49 -20.42
N ALA A 45 -1.43 -2.87 -20.76
CA ALA A 45 -0.66 -2.22 -21.80
C ALA A 45 -1.35 -2.33 -23.18
N LEU A 46 -1.86 -3.51 -23.54
CA LEU A 46 -2.61 -3.71 -24.77
C LEU A 46 -3.89 -2.87 -24.81
N SER A 47 -4.63 -2.78 -23.70
CA SER A 47 -5.85 -1.97 -23.68
C SER A 47 -5.58 -0.48 -23.92
N GLN A 48 -4.42 0.04 -23.51
CA GLN A 48 -4.02 1.42 -23.83
C GLN A 48 -3.81 1.63 -25.33
N ILE A 49 -3.24 0.65 -26.03
CA ILE A 49 -3.05 0.72 -27.49
C ILE A 49 -4.41 0.81 -28.20
N PHE A 50 -5.40 0.01 -27.77
CA PHE A 50 -6.75 0.08 -28.34
C PHE A 50 -7.44 1.42 -28.06
N ILE A 51 -7.28 1.98 -26.87
CA ILE A 51 -7.81 3.32 -26.54
C ILE A 51 -7.16 4.39 -27.45
N ILE A 52 -5.84 4.33 -27.63
CA ILE A 52 -5.15 5.24 -28.57
C ILE A 52 -5.74 5.12 -29.98
N GLY A 53 -6.04 3.89 -30.44
CA GLY A 53 -6.69 3.65 -31.73
C GLY A 53 -8.08 4.31 -31.83
N ILE A 54 -8.89 4.22 -30.77
CA ILE A 54 -10.21 4.89 -30.74
C ILE A 54 -10.05 6.42 -30.74
N VAL A 55 -9.09 6.95 -29.97
CA VAL A 55 -8.81 8.40 -29.92
C VAL A 55 -8.34 8.92 -31.29
N ALA A 56 -7.52 8.15 -32.01
CA ALA A 56 -6.99 8.54 -33.31
C ALA A 56 -8.09 8.77 -34.38
N ILE A 57 -9.28 8.16 -34.23
CA ILE A 57 -10.43 8.39 -35.11
C ILE A 57 -10.90 9.86 -35.06
N PHE A 58 -10.67 10.55 -33.91
CA PHE A 58 -11.08 11.94 -33.69
C PHE A 58 -10.03 12.97 -34.13
N GLY A 59 -8.96 12.53 -34.78
CA GLY A 59 -7.96 13.39 -35.41
C GLY A 59 -6.72 13.66 -34.57
N SER A 60 -5.80 14.45 -35.12
CA SER A 60 -4.47 14.74 -34.55
C SER A 60 -4.54 15.50 -33.23
N ASP A 61 -5.50 16.42 -33.08
CA ASP A 61 -5.63 17.25 -31.89
C ASP A 61 -6.11 16.45 -30.69
N ALA A 62 -7.05 15.52 -30.91
CA ALA A 62 -7.49 14.58 -29.90
C ALA A 62 -6.35 13.65 -29.45
N LEU A 63 -5.55 13.16 -30.40
CA LEU A 63 -4.41 12.30 -30.09
C LEU A 63 -3.31 13.05 -29.33
N THR A 64 -3.04 14.30 -29.71
CA THR A 64 -2.08 15.18 -29.04
C THR A 64 -2.54 15.49 -27.61
N ALA A 65 -3.81 15.87 -27.46
CA ALA A 65 -4.44 16.16 -26.16
C ALA A 65 -4.35 14.93 -25.21
N TYR A 66 -4.75 13.76 -25.72
CA TYR A 66 -4.67 12.52 -24.94
C TYR A 66 -3.23 12.17 -24.56
N SER A 67 -2.27 12.31 -25.49
CA SER A 67 -0.87 12.01 -25.23
C SER A 67 -0.27 12.92 -24.14
N ALA A 68 -0.63 14.21 -24.14
CA ALA A 68 -0.20 15.15 -23.12
C ALA A 68 -0.88 14.87 -21.75
N ALA A 69 -2.21 14.76 -21.77
CA ALA A 69 -2.99 14.54 -20.55
C ALA A 69 -2.67 13.20 -19.86
N SER A 70 -2.45 12.12 -20.63
CA SER A 70 -2.06 10.82 -20.08
C SER A 70 -0.67 10.81 -19.43
N ARG A 71 0.25 11.68 -19.86
CA ARG A 71 1.53 11.88 -19.16
C ARG A 71 1.33 12.51 -17.79
N VAL A 72 0.47 13.53 -17.70
CA VAL A 72 0.12 14.17 -16.42
C VAL A 72 -0.55 13.16 -15.50
N GLU A 73 -1.52 12.40 -16.03
CA GLU A 73 -2.17 11.31 -15.30
C GLU A 73 -1.16 10.29 -14.77
N SER A 74 -0.21 9.88 -15.59
CA SER A 74 0.81 8.90 -15.19
C SER A 74 1.65 9.34 -14.01
N ILE A 75 1.99 10.63 -13.91
CA ILE A 75 2.72 11.19 -12.76
C ILE A 75 1.88 11.08 -11.49
N ALA A 76 0.61 11.46 -11.55
CA ALA A 76 -0.30 11.35 -10.42
C ALA A 76 -0.54 9.88 -10.01
N LEU A 77 -0.63 8.98 -10.99
CA LEU A 77 -0.83 7.56 -10.75
C LEU A 77 0.35 6.90 -10.03
N LEU A 78 1.59 7.37 -10.25
CA LEU A 78 2.78 6.84 -9.58
C LEU A 78 2.65 6.90 -8.04
N LEU A 79 2.03 7.92 -7.48
CA LEU A 79 1.83 8.04 -6.03
C LEU A 79 0.96 6.89 -5.51
N ILE A 80 -0.15 6.60 -6.20
CA ILE A 80 -1.07 5.52 -5.84
C ILE A 80 -0.41 4.16 -6.04
N LEU A 81 0.29 3.94 -7.15
CA LEU A 81 0.93 2.66 -7.46
C LEU A 81 2.05 2.31 -6.47
N ASN A 82 2.90 3.29 -6.12
CA ASN A 82 3.98 3.08 -5.15
C ASN A 82 3.43 2.78 -3.76
N TYR A 83 2.42 3.54 -3.31
CA TYR A 83 1.74 3.28 -2.05
C TYR A 83 1.08 1.89 -2.03
N SER A 84 0.38 1.54 -3.10
CA SER A 84 -0.27 0.24 -3.26
C SER A 84 0.75 -0.91 -3.28
N SER A 85 1.93 -0.71 -3.87
CA SER A 85 3.02 -1.70 -3.84
C SER A 85 3.54 -1.92 -2.43
N ALA A 86 3.74 -0.84 -1.66
CA ALA A 86 4.12 -0.92 -0.25
C ALA A 86 3.06 -1.68 0.59
N LEU A 87 1.77 -1.42 0.33
CA LEU A 87 0.68 -2.16 0.97
C LEU A 87 0.77 -3.66 0.69
N SER A 88 1.03 -4.07 -0.56
CA SER A 88 1.16 -5.48 -0.92
C SER A 88 2.27 -6.17 -0.11
N SER A 89 3.42 -5.51 0.03
CA SER A 89 4.55 -6.02 0.83
C SER A 89 4.20 -6.10 2.32
N PHE A 90 3.54 -5.07 2.86
CA PHE A 90 3.10 -5.04 4.26
C PHE A 90 2.09 -6.15 4.55
N VAL A 91 1.10 -6.34 3.68
CA VAL A 91 0.10 -7.39 3.79
C VAL A 91 0.76 -8.76 3.76
N GLY A 92 1.66 -9.02 2.81
CA GLY A 92 2.36 -10.30 2.67
C GLY A 92 3.17 -10.66 3.91
N GLN A 93 3.93 -9.71 4.46
CA GLN A 93 4.72 -9.91 5.68
C GLN A 93 3.86 -10.21 6.91
N ASN A 94 2.80 -9.40 7.14
CA ASN A 94 1.93 -9.58 8.30
C ASN A 94 1.04 -10.83 8.16
N TYR A 95 0.66 -11.19 6.94
CA TYR A 95 -0.07 -12.41 6.65
C TYR A 95 0.78 -13.66 6.92
N GLY A 96 2.02 -13.68 6.44
CA GLY A 96 2.97 -14.76 6.73
C GLY A 96 3.31 -14.87 8.23
N ALA A 97 3.29 -13.75 8.96
CA ALA A 97 3.44 -13.71 10.41
C ALA A 97 2.15 -14.02 11.21
N THR A 98 1.05 -14.40 10.52
CA THR A 98 -0.29 -14.66 11.11
C THR A 98 -0.93 -13.47 11.85
N MET A 99 -0.44 -12.26 11.61
CA MET A 99 -0.94 -11.02 12.23
C MET A 99 -2.17 -10.47 11.49
N TYR A 100 -3.26 -11.23 11.46
CA TYR A 100 -4.47 -10.91 10.68
C TYR A 100 -5.15 -9.59 11.05
N SER A 101 -5.05 -9.16 12.30
CA SER A 101 -5.57 -7.86 12.76
C SER A 101 -4.86 -6.71 12.05
N ARG A 102 -3.53 -6.77 11.88
CA ARG A 102 -2.75 -5.76 11.15
C ARG A 102 -3.09 -5.75 9.67
N VAL A 103 -3.23 -6.94 9.07
CA VAL A 103 -3.66 -7.08 7.66
C VAL A 103 -4.99 -6.39 7.42
N ARG A 104 -5.94 -6.52 8.34
CA ARG A 104 -7.25 -5.86 8.23
C ARG A 104 -7.15 -4.34 8.34
N LYS A 105 -6.48 -3.87 9.40
CA LYS A 105 -6.31 -2.43 9.63
C LYS A 105 -5.57 -1.76 8.47
N SER A 106 -4.60 -2.45 7.85
CA SER A 106 -3.86 -1.89 6.72
C SER A 106 -4.76 -1.57 5.53
N LEU A 107 -5.75 -2.40 5.22
CA LEU A 107 -6.69 -2.12 4.13
C LEU A 107 -7.48 -0.83 4.41
N SER A 108 -8.05 -0.68 5.61
CA SER A 108 -8.82 0.51 5.99
C SER A 108 -7.98 1.78 5.95
N HIS A 109 -6.79 1.75 6.56
CA HIS A 109 -5.89 2.90 6.55
C HIS A 109 -5.39 3.23 5.14
N SER A 110 -5.15 2.20 4.31
CA SER A 110 -4.73 2.43 2.93
C SER A 110 -5.83 3.09 2.11
N LEU A 111 -7.08 2.68 2.26
CA LEU A 111 -8.21 3.34 1.61
C LEU A 111 -8.33 4.81 2.05
N GLN A 112 -8.15 5.10 3.34
CA GLN A 112 -8.18 6.48 3.86
C GLN A 112 -7.06 7.34 3.25
N ILE A 113 -5.82 6.87 3.31
CA ILE A 113 -4.66 7.61 2.80
C ILE A 113 -4.76 7.84 1.29
N THR A 114 -5.09 6.78 0.53
CA THR A 114 -5.23 6.93 -0.93
C THR A 114 -6.43 7.76 -1.32
N SER A 115 -7.50 7.81 -0.52
CA SER A 115 -8.63 8.72 -0.72
C SER A 115 -8.22 10.18 -0.54
N ILE A 116 -7.38 10.49 0.44
CA ILE A 116 -6.83 11.84 0.63
C ILE A 116 -5.94 12.23 -0.57
N ILE A 117 -5.04 11.35 -0.98
CA ILE A 117 -4.20 11.58 -2.18
C ILE A 117 -5.07 11.81 -3.40
N SER A 118 -6.13 11.00 -3.58
CA SER A 118 -7.05 11.11 -4.69
C SER A 118 -7.84 12.42 -4.69
N LEU A 119 -8.25 12.88 -3.52
CA LEU A 119 -8.95 14.16 -3.39
C LEU A 119 -8.03 15.33 -3.78
N ILE A 120 -6.78 15.31 -3.32
CA ILE A 120 -5.79 16.34 -3.71
C ILE A 120 -5.57 16.30 -5.24
N THR A 121 -5.40 15.12 -5.83
CA THR A 121 -5.26 14.96 -7.29
C THR A 121 -6.50 15.46 -8.03
N ALA A 122 -7.70 15.16 -7.55
CA ALA A 122 -8.95 15.63 -8.13
C ALA A 122 -9.02 17.16 -8.12
N ILE A 123 -8.69 17.80 -6.99
CA ILE A 123 -8.64 19.27 -6.89
C ILE A 123 -7.65 19.86 -7.90
N VAL A 124 -6.44 19.27 -7.99
CA VAL A 124 -5.42 19.73 -8.94
C VAL A 124 -5.90 19.59 -10.38
N PHE A 125 -6.47 18.45 -10.76
CA PHE A 125 -6.95 18.24 -12.13
C PHE A 125 -8.16 19.09 -12.48
N CYS A 126 -9.09 19.28 -11.56
CA CYS A 126 -10.29 20.07 -11.81
C CYS A 126 -9.99 21.60 -11.82
N CYS A 127 -9.13 22.07 -10.91
CA CYS A 127 -8.86 23.51 -10.78
C CYS A 127 -7.70 23.98 -11.66
N LEU A 128 -6.64 23.18 -11.81
CA LEU A 128 -5.41 23.55 -12.51
C LEU A 128 -5.22 22.80 -13.84
N GLY A 129 -6.12 21.87 -14.20
CA GLY A 129 -5.96 21.02 -15.39
C GLY A 129 -5.75 21.80 -16.67
N LYS A 130 -6.47 22.91 -16.86
CA LYS A 130 -6.30 23.76 -18.05
C LYS A 130 -4.94 24.45 -18.09
N GLU A 131 -4.45 24.93 -16.95
CA GLU A 131 -3.13 25.56 -16.85
C GLU A 131 -2.01 24.53 -17.05
N ILE A 132 -2.21 23.33 -16.54
CA ILE A 132 -1.27 22.20 -16.75
C ILE A 132 -1.20 21.86 -18.25
N MET A 133 -2.34 21.81 -18.95
CA MET A 133 -2.37 21.53 -20.39
C MET A 133 -1.67 22.59 -21.22
N LYS A 134 -1.70 23.88 -20.80
CA LYS A 134 -0.96 24.96 -21.46
C LYS A 134 0.56 24.75 -21.51
N LEU A 135 1.12 23.94 -20.62
CA LEU A 135 2.54 23.57 -20.66
C LEU A 135 2.89 22.65 -21.86
N PHE A 136 1.90 22.01 -22.45
CA PHE A 136 2.11 21.05 -23.55
C PHE A 136 1.65 21.55 -24.91
N SER A 137 0.63 22.42 -24.96
CA SER A 137 0.10 22.98 -26.20
C SER A 137 -0.51 24.35 -25.97
N GLN A 138 -0.54 25.17 -27.04
CA GLN A 138 -1.26 26.46 -27.07
C GLN A 138 -2.50 26.39 -27.97
N THR A 139 -2.74 25.26 -28.64
CA THR A 139 -3.90 25.07 -29.54
C THR A 139 -5.17 24.94 -28.72
N PRO A 140 -6.20 25.79 -28.93
CA PRO A 140 -7.41 25.81 -28.10
C PRO A 140 -8.11 24.45 -28.05
N GLU A 141 -8.23 23.76 -29.16
CA GLU A 141 -8.86 22.44 -29.28
C GLU A 141 -8.14 21.38 -28.44
N VAL A 142 -6.81 21.37 -28.48
CA VAL A 142 -5.97 20.45 -27.67
C VAL A 142 -6.14 20.75 -26.18
N LEU A 143 -6.22 22.04 -25.81
CA LEU A 143 -6.42 22.46 -24.42
C LEU A 143 -7.77 21.99 -23.88
N GLU A 144 -8.84 22.17 -24.67
CA GLU A 144 -10.20 21.80 -24.25
C GLU A 144 -10.33 20.27 -24.09
N ILE A 145 -9.93 19.51 -25.10
CA ILE A 145 -9.98 18.04 -25.06
C ILE A 145 -9.11 17.49 -23.93
N GLY A 146 -7.91 18.03 -23.72
CA GLY A 146 -7.02 17.58 -22.66
C GLY A 146 -7.52 17.95 -21.26
N PHE A 147 -8.14 19.12 -21.10
CA PHE A 147 -8.80 19.52 -19.86
C PHE A 147 -9.99 18.63 -19.55
N ASP A 148 -10.85 18.34 -20.53
CA ASP A 148 -11.97 17.42 -20.37
C ASP A 148 -11.50 16.04 -19.88
N TYR A 149 -10.39 15.54 -20.44
CA TYR A 149 -9.77 14.30 -19.96
C TYR A 149 -9.38 14.39 -18.49
N LEU A 150 -8.55 15.37 -18.11
CA LEU A 150 -8.08 15.53 -16.74
C LEU A 150 -9.24 15.76 -15.74
N PHE A 151 -10.24 16.54 -16.14
CA PHE A 151 -11.41 16.81 -15.32
C PHE A 151 -12.21 15.53 -15.04
N ILE A 152 -12.53 14.74 -16.07
CA ILE A 152 -13.28 13.49 -15.92
C ILE A 152 -12.46 12.48 -15.09
N MET A 153 -11.16 12.32 -15.40
CA MET A 153 -10.31 11.42 -14.63
C MET A 153 -10.21 11.87 -13.17
N GLY A 154 -9.99 13.14 -12.91
CA GLY A 154 -9.90 13.71 -11.56
C GLY A 154 -11.14 13.45 -10.72
N LEU A 155 -12.32 13.67 -11.28
CA LEU A 155 -13.60 13.49 -10.59
C LEU A 155 -13.79 12.05 -10.06
N PHE A 156 -13.30 11.06 -10.79
CA PHE A 156 -13.45 9.64 -10.45
C PHE A 156 -12.16 8.99 -9.93
N TRP A 157 -11.12 9.80 -9.65
CA TRP A 157 -9.80 9.30 -9.24
C TRP A 157 -9.83 8.44 -7.97
N ILE A 158 -10.77 8.72 -7.08
CA ILE A 158 -10.98 7.96 -5.85
C ILE A 158 -11.39 6.51 -6.12
N ILE A 159 -12.15 6.25 -7.18
CA ILE A 159 -12.58 4.90 -7.56
C ILE A 159 -11.37 4.11 -8.07
N LEU A 160 -10.54 4.73 -8.92
CA LEU A 160 -9.31 4.13 -9.41
C LEU A 160 -8.36 3.79 -8.26
N SER A 161 -8.18 4.71 -7.31
CA SER A 161 -7.29 4.49 -6.16
C SER A 161 -7.76 3.34 -5.28
N ALA A 162 -9.05 3.27 -4.98
CA ALA A 162 -9.64 2.17 -4.22
C ALA A 162 -9.46 0.83 -4.92
N MET A 163 -9.67 0.78 -6.23
CA MET A 163 -9.46 -0.43 -7.03
C MET A 163 -8.00 -0.91 -6.94
N ASN A 164 -7.01 0.01 -7.03
CA ASN A 164 -5.60 -0.32 -6.88
C ASN A 164 -5.24 -0.82 -5.48
N VAL A 165 -5.85 -0.26 -4.44
CA VAL A 165 -5.67 -0.72 -3.04
C VAL A 165 -6.17 -2.15 -2.89
N PHE A 166 -7.39 -2.48 -3.34
CA PHE A 166 -7.91 -3.84 -3.29
C PHE A 166 -7.06 -4.83 -4.08
N GLN A 167 -6.65 -4.45 -5.29
CA GLN A 167 -5.77 -5.26 -6.12
C GLN A 167 -4.46 -5.60 -5.40
N SER A 168 -3.83 -4.61 -4.79
CA SER A 168 -2.56 -4.79 -4.08
C SER A 168 -2.72 -5.54 -2.77
N PHE A 169 -3.85 -5.36 -2.09
CA PHE A 169 -4.21 -6.13 -0.91
C PHE A 169 -4.31 -7.63 -1.21
N PHE A 170 -5.05 -8.02 -2.26
CA PHE A 170 -5.16 -9.42 -2.66
C PHE A 170 -3.83 -9.99 -3.16
N ARG A 171 -3.03 -9.18 -3.87
CA ARG A 171 -1.68 -9.58 -4.28
C ARG A 171 -0.80 -9.87 -3.06
N GLY A 172 -0.89 -9.06 -2.01
CA GLY A 172 -0.18 -9.29 -0.75
C GLY A 172 -0.61 -10.57 -0.02
N LEU A 173 -1.86 -10.98 -0.19
CA LEU A 173 -2.37 -12.28 0.30
C LEU A 173 -1.91 -13.49 -0.55
N GLY A 174 -1.19 -13.25 -1.65
CA GLY A 174 -0.78 -14.28 -2.60
C GLY A 174 -1.87 -14.66 -3.62
N ASP A 175 -2.99 -13.94 -3.61
CA ASP A 175 -4.08 -14.14 -4.56
C ASP A 175 -3.97 -13.14 -5.71
N THR A 176 -3.44 -13.59 -6.83
CA THR A 176 -3.24 -12.76 -8.04
C THR A 176 -4.16 -13.15 -9.18
N PHE A 177 -4.78 -14.33 -9.11
CA PHE A 177 -5.62 -14.85 -10.18
C PHE A 177 -6.93 -14.04 -10.32
N TYR A 178 -7.66 -13.85 -9.23
CA TYR A 178 -8.91 -13.07 -9.27
C TYR A 178 -8.69 -11.59 -9.63
N PRO A 179 -7.68 -10.88 -9.06
CA PRO A 179 -7.29 -9.55 -9.54
C PRO A 179 -7.01 -9.47 -11.03
N MET A 180 -6.32 -10.47 -11.60
CA MET A 180 -6.08 -10.55 -13.04
C MET A 180 -7.40 -10.66 -13.82
N LEU A 181 -8.30 -11.57 -13.43
CA LEU A 181 -9.60 -11.75 -14.08
C LEU A 181 -10.45 -10.46 -14.03
N ILE A 182 -10.54 -9.83 -12.85
CA ILE A 182 -11.30 -8.58 -12.70
C ILE A 182 -10.73 -7.49 -13.63
N SER A 183 -9.40 -7.39 -13.73
CA SER A 183 -8.76 -6.41 -14.63
C SER A 183 -9.05 -6.71 -16.11
N ILE A 184 -8.99 -7.97 -16.54
CA ILE A 184 -9.32 -8.36 -17.91
C ILE A 184 -10.78 -8.00 -18.22
N LEU A 185 -11.71 -8.39 -17.36
CA LEU A 185 -13.13 -8.10 -17.54
C LEU A 185 -13.40 -6.59 -17.59
N SER A 186 -12.84 -5.84 -16.65
CA SER A 186 -13.05 -4.39 -16.57
C SER A 186 -12.47 -3.64 -17.78
N LEU A 187 -11.26 -3.99 -18.23
CA LEU A 187 -10.59 -3.25 -19.28
C LEU A 187 -11.06 -3.66 -20.67
N TRP A 188 -11.22 -4.96 -20.94
CA TRP A 188 -11.51 -5.45 -22.29
C TRP A 188 -13.00 -5.60 -22.56
N ILE A 189 -13.76 -6.15 -21.63
CA ILE A 189 -15.18 -6.42 -21.85
C ILE A 189 -16.03 -5.18 -21.54
N ILE A 190 -15.56 -4.32 -20.63
CA ILE A 190 -16.35 -3.15 -20.19
C ILE A 190 -15.78 -1.87 -20.80
N ARG A 191 -14.53 -1.51 -20.50
CA ARG A 191 -13.96 -0.22 -20.90
C ARG A 191 -13.92 -0.03 -22.41
N LEU A 192 -13.35 -0.98 -23.17
CA LEU A 192 -13.19 -0.80 -24.61
C LEU A 192 -14.54 -0.67 -25.35
N PRO A 193 -15.53 -1.58 -25.16
CA PRO A 193 -16.82 -1.44 -25.83
C PRO A 193 -17.58 -0.18 -25.40
N ILE A 194 -17.61 0.14 -24.09
CA ILE A 194 -18.30 1.33 -23.59
C ILE A 194 -17.64 2.60 -24.10
N SER A 195 -16.31 2.70 -24.07
CA SER A 195 -15.59 3.86 -24.61
C SER A 195 -15.91 4.06 -26.09
N TYR A 196 -15.92 2.99 -26.89
CA TYR A 196 -16.28 3.07 -28.30
C TYR A 196 -17.74 3.49 -28.50
N LEU A 197 -18.70 2.85 -27.85
CA LEU A 197 -20.13 3.16 -27.99
C LEU A 197 -20.46 4.59 -27.55
N LEU A 198 -19.93 5.03 -26.41
CA LEU A 198 -20.14 6.40 -25.94
C LEU A 198 -19.47 7.45 -26.85
N SER A 199 -18.34 7.08 -27.48
CA SER A 199 -17.64 7.99 -28.38
C SER A 199 -18.46 8.34 -29.63
N LEU A 200 -19.36 7.45 -30.08
CA LEU A 200 -20.22 7.68 -31.23
C LEU A 200 -21.21 8.85 -31.01
N ASN A 201 -21.65 9.04 -29.76
CA ASN A 201 -22.63 10.09 -29.41
C ASN A 201 -22.01 11.31 -28.73
N MET A 202 -20.91 11.12 -27.98
CA MET A 202 -20.32 12.15 -27.11
C MET A 202 -18.90 12.56 -27.55
N GLY A 203 -18.42 12.06 -28.70
CA GLY A 203 -17.08 12.35 -29.17
C GLY A 203 -16.00 11.86 -28.16
N THR A 204 -14.92 12.64 -28.04
CA THR A 204 -13.80 12.31 -27.13
C THR A 204 -14.22 12.17 -25.67
N ARG A 205 -15.18 12.97 -25.18
CA ARG A 205 -15.74 12.84 -23.82
C ARG A 205 -16.29 11.44 -23.54
N GLY A 206 -16.93 10.82 -24.53
CA GLY A 206 -17.44 9.44 -24.40
C GLY A 206 -16.34 8.43 -24.15
N ILE A 207 -15.16 8.61 -24.77
CA ILE A 207 -13.99 7.74 -24.53
C ILE A 207 -13.55 7.86 -23.06
N TRP A 208 -13.50 9.09 -22.55
CA TRP A 208 -13.03 9.36 -21.18
C TRP A 208 -13.97 8.81 -20.12
N ILE A 209 -15.29 8.90 -20.31
CA ILE A 209 -16.31 8.37 -19.40
C ILE A 209 -16.27 6.83 -19.31
N GLY A 210 -15.83 6.14 -20.33
CA GLY A 210 -15.68 4.69 -20.34
C GLY A 210 -14.72 4.16 -19.25
N ALA A 211 -13.68 4.92 -18.90
CA ALA A 211 -12.73 4.53 -17.87
C ALA A 211 -13.35 4.52 -16.46
N PRO A 212 -13.97 5.58 -15.95
CA PRO A 212 -14.66 5.60 -14.67
C PRO A 212 -15.73 4.50 -14.51
N ILE A 213 -16.50 4.24 -15.57
CA ILE A 213 -17.50 3.17 -15.55
C ILE A 213 -16.82 1.81 -15.32
N SER A 214 -15.74 1.55 -16.05
CA SER A 214 -15.00 0.28 -15.90
C SER A 214 -14.37 0.15 -14.52
N TRP A 215 -13.85 1.25 -13.95
CA TRP A 215 -13.29 1.26 -12.59
C TRP A 215 -14.38 1.01 -11.53
N ALA A 216 -15.56 1.62 -11.68
CA ALA A 216 -16.68 1.40 -10.77
C ALA A 216 -17.12 -0.06 -10.77
N ILE A 217 -17.28 -0.68 -11.94
CA ILE A 217 -17.64 -2.09 -12.05
C ILE A 217 -16.52 -2.99 -11.51
N GLY A 218 -15.26 -2.69 -11.80
CA GLY A 218 -14.10 -3.38 -11.25
C GLY A 218 -14.05 -3.30 -9.72
N LEU A 219 -14.30 -2.11 -9.15
CA LEU A 219 -14.36 -1.93 -7.70
C LEU A 219 -15.50 -2.74 -7.08
N VAL A 220 -16.69 -2.75 -7.69
CA VAL A 220 -17.81 -3.57 -7.24
C VAL A 220 -17.44 -5.06 -7.27
N ALA A 221 -16.76 -5.52 -8.31
CA ALA A 221 -16.27 -6.90 -8.40
C ALA A 221 -15.27 -7.22 -7.28
N TYR A 222 -14.33 -6.31 -6.97
CA TYR A 222 -13.41 -6.45 -5.84
C TYR A 222 -14.14 -6.49 -4.49
N LEU A 223 -15.15 -5.66 -4.29
CA LEU A 223 -15.96 -5.65 -3.07
C LEU A 223 -16.76 -6.95 -2.89
N ILE A 224 -17.35 -7.48 -3.98
CA ILE A 224 -18.04 -8.77 -3.97
C ILE A 224 -17.05 -9.89 -3.64
N TYR A 225 -15.88 -9.88 -4.29
CA TYR A 225 -14.84 -10.86 -4.04
C TYR A 225 -14.34 -10.81 -2.59
N TYR A 226 -14.09 -9.60 -2.09
CA TYR A 226 -13.71 -9.36 -0.71
C TYR A 226 -14.74 -9.93 0.27
N LYS A 227 -16.04 -9.73 0.03
CA LYS A 227 -17.14 -10.29 0.84
C LYS A 227 -17.20 -11.81 0.83
N ARG A 228 -16.96 -12.43 -0.31
CA ARG A 228 -17.06 -13.89 -0.48
C ARG A 228 -15.81 -14.65 -0.03
N SER A 229 -14.66 -13.98 0.02
CA SER A 229 -13.41 -14.60 0.45
C SER A 229 -13.52 -15.05 1.91
N LYS A 230 -13.03 -16.25 2.21
CA LYS A 230 -13.12 -16.90 3.54
C LYS A 230 -12.53 -16.07 4.70
N TRP A 231 -11.75 -15.05 4.37
CA TRP A 231 -11.06 -14.14 5.27
C TRP A 231 -12.00 -13.17 6.01
N MET A 232 -13.25 -13.02 5.58
CA MET A 232 -14.06 -11.84 5.85
C MET A 232 -15.39 -12.03 6.55
N LYS A 233 -15.74 -13.21 6.97
CA LYS A 233 -17.04 -13.40 7.66
C LYS A 233 -17.24 -12.53 8.93
N THR A 234 -16.20 -11.82 9.40
CA THR A 234 -16.22 -11.08 10.66
C THR A 234 -16.21 -9.53 10.54
N ILE A 235 -16.01 -8.91 9.35
CA ILE A 235 -15.66 -7.45 9.28
C ILE A 235 -16.72 -6.55 8.65
N PHE A 236 -17.80 -7.09 8.12
CA PHE A 236 -18.63 -6.43 7.12
C PHE A 236 -19.42 -5.18 7.58
N LYS A 237 -19.51 -4.88 8.88
CA LYS A 237 -20.40 -3.79 9.36
C LYS A 237 -19.82 -2.36 9.28
N THR A 238 -18.51 -2.16 9.14
CA THR A 238 -17.93 -0.82 9.36
C THR A 238 -17.38 -0.11 8.11
N THR A 239 -16.93 -0.83 7.08
CA THR A 239 -16.11 -0.23 6.01
C THR A 239 -16.89 0.42 4.86
N ILE A 240 -18.09 -0.05 4.53
CA ILE A 240 -18.87 0.47 3.39
C ILE A 240 -19.47 1.84 3.71
N ILE A 241 -19.90 2.08 4.95
CA ILE A 241 -20.49 3.36 5.37
C ILE A 241 -19.48 4.49 5.33
N LEU A 242 -18.21 4.21 5.61
CA LEU A 242 -17.11 5.19 5.58
C LEU A 242 -16.71 5.63 4.16
N PHE A 243 -16.97 4.79 3.14
CA PHE A 243 -16.56 5.08 1.76
C PHE A 243 -17.57 5.97 1.01
N LEU A 244 -18.84 5.95 1.41
CA LEU A 244 -19.91 6.77 0.81
C LEU A 244 -20.05 8.16 1.43
N PHE A 245 -19.49 8.35 2.62
CA PHE A 245 -19.46 9.63 3.32
C PHE A 245 -18.02 9.98 3.66
N ALA A 246 -17.29 10.58 2.72
CA ALA A 246 -16.03 11.27 3.00
C ALA A 246 -16.31 12.52 3.81
N SER A 247 -16.84 12.36 5.02
CA SER A 247 -16.78 13.39 6.03
C SER A 247 -15.37 13.41 6.61
N PRO A 248 -14.77 14.59 6.87
CA PRO A 248 -13.50 14.68 7.56
C PRO A 248 -13.67 14.10 8.95
N CYS A 249 -13.39 12.81 9.11
CA CYS A 249 -13.23 12.21 10.42
C CYS A 249 -11.96 12.82 11.02
N PHE A 250 -12.14 13.80 11.89
CA PHE A 250 -11.10 14.25 12.79
C PHE A 250 -10.45 13.01 13.38
N LEU A 251 -9.17 12.83 13.13
CA LEU A 251 -8.33 11.91 13.85
C LEU A 251 -8.38 12.33 15.31
N ASN A 252 -9.23 11.70 16.09
CA ASN A 252 -9.09 11.73 17.52
C ASN A 252 -7.82 10.95 17.82
N ALA A 253 -6.71 11.67 17.90
CA ALA A 253 -5.52 11.17 18.55
C ALA A 253 -5.96 10.84 19.98
N GLN A 254 -6.03 9.55 20.27
CA GLN A 254 -6.34 9.08 21.61
C GLN A 254 -5.31 9.70 22.53
N SER A 255 -5.79 10.47 23.53
CA SER A 255 -4.93 11.15 24.48
C SER A 255 -4.02 10.12 25.14
N CYS A 256 -2.71 10.26 24.95
CA CYS A 256 -1.70 9.43 25.61
C CYS A 256 -1.55 9.75 27.12
N LYS A 257 -2.58 10.25 27.77
CA LYS A 257 -2.52 10.67 29.18
C LYS A 257 -2.30 9.53 30.17
N ASP A 258 -2.52 8.28 29.73
CA ASP A 258 -2.51 7.11 30.62
C ASP A 258 -1.21 6.29 30.53
N PHE A 259 -0.26 6.68 29.67
CA PHE A 259 1.01 5.97 29.55
C PHE A 259 2.10 6.57 30.43
N LEU A 260 2.67 5.75 31.30
CA LEU A 260 3.85 6.12 32.10
C LEU A 260 5.10 6.14 31.19
N SER A 261 6.04 7.00 31.52
CA SER A 261 7.34 7.02 30.83
C SER A 261 8.08 5.68 31.03
N PRO A 262 8.56 5.03 29.98
CA PRO A 262 9.32 3.77 30.10
C PRO A 262 10.67 3.93 30.79
N LEU A 263 11.18 5.16 30.92
CA LEU A 263 12.42 5.48 31.65
C LEU A 263 12.17 6.59 32.67
N LYS A 264 12.87 6.55 33.80
CA LYS A 264 12.82 7.57 34.86
C LYS A 264 13.64 8.83 34.55
N ILE A 265 14.19 8.93 33.35
CA ILE A 265 14.96 10.08 32.86
C ILE A 265 14.19 10.82 31.77
N ALA A 266 14.60 12.03 31.45
CA ALA A 266 14.03 12.78 30.33
C ALA A 266 14.14 11.98 29.04
N LEU A 267 13.01 11.74 28.34
CA LEU A 267 12.98 10.96 27.13
C LEU A 267 13.63 11.75 25.98
N ALA A 268 14.68 11.20 25.42
CA ALA A 268 15.27 11.68 24.17
C ALA A 268 15.46 10.50 23.23
N SER A 269 14.96 10.60 22.01
CA SER A 269 15.14 9.56 21.01
C SER A 269 16.52 9.66 20.34
N SER A 270 17.13 8.53 20.04
CA SER A 270 18.32 8.41 19.21
C SER A 270 18.07 7.74 17.87
N GLY A 271 16.94 7.06 17.72
CA GLY A 271 16.45 6.47 16.49
C GLY A 271 14.93 6.55 16.43
N HIS A 272 14.40 6.83 15.23
CA HIS A 272 12.97 7.01 15.01
C HIS A 272 12.35 5.80 14.29
N PHE A 273 11.05 5.60 14.48
CA PHE A 273 10.30 4.61 13.74
C PHE A 273 10.35 4.92 12.23
N GLY A 274 10.63 3.88 11.41
CA GLY A 274 10.75 4.02 9.96
C GLY A 274 12.07 4.60 9.48
N GLU A 275 13.04 4.88 10.35
CA GLU A 275 14.39 5.29 9.99
C GLU A 275 15.07 4.21 9.15
N LEU A 276 15.65 4.60 8.01
CA LEU A 276 16.37 3.68 7.13
C LEU A 276 17.76 3.36 7.74
N ARG A 277 17.97 2.11 8.12
CA ARG A 277 19.27 1.59 8.55
C ARG A 277 19.92 0.78 7.42
N SER A 278 21.15 0.37 7.60
CA SER A 278 21.96 -0.27 6.56
C SER A 278 21.29 -1.50 5.90
N ASN A 279 20.38 -2.16 6.58
CA ASN A 279 19.77 -3.43 6.11
C ASN A 279 18.27 -3.56 6.37
N HIS A 280 17.62 -2.59 7.04
CA HIS A 280 16.19 -2.64 7.36
C HIS A 280 15.66 -1.26 7.76
N PHE A 281 14.33 -1.11 7.76
CA PHE A 281 13.68 0.02 8.42
C PHE A 281 13.58 -0.23 9.91
N HIS A 282 13.91 0.78 10.72
CA HIS A 282 13.79 0.71 12.16
C HIS A 282 12.31 0.58 12.57
N SER A 283 11.95 -0.51 13.23
CA SER A 283 10.57 -0.85 13.60
C SER A 283 10.19 -0.39 15.01
N GLY A 284 11.00 0.42 15.65
CA GLY A 284 10.80 0.92 17.00
C GLY A 284 11.28 2.35 17.19
N ILE A 285 11.40 2.75 18.43
CA ILE A 285 12.00 4.02 18.86
C ILE A 285 13.16 3.68 19.80
N ASP A 286 14.36 4.17 19.47
CA ASP A 286 15.52 4.05 20.36
C ASP A 286 15.51 5.22 21.33
N LEU A 287 15.52 4.90 22.62
CA LEU A 287 15.58 5.88 23.70
C LEU A 287 17.03 5.99 24.23
N ARG A 288 17.49 7.21 24.40
CA ARG A 288 18.82 7.49 24.95
C ARG A 288 18.84 7.19 26.45
N THR A 289 19.84 6.44 26.88
CA THR A 289 20.12 6.16 28.31
C THR A 289 21.32 6.95 28.82
N ASN A 290 21.73 8.02 28.11
CA ASN A 290 22.92 8.82 28.43
C ASN A 290 24.22 8.01 28.57
N ALA A 291 24.36 6.96 27.74
CA ALA A 291 25.46 5.99 27.77
C ALA A 291 25.60 5.22 29.11
N VAL A 292 24.54 5.18 29.90
CA VAL A 292 24.50 4.39 31.17
C VAL A 292 23.74 3.10 30.89
N THR A 293 24.38 1.94 31.15
CA THR A 293 23.76 0.62 31.12
C THR A 293 23.04 0.34 32.46
N GLY A 294 22.09 -0.60 32.46
CA GLY A 294 21.35 -1.00 33.65
C GLY A 294 20.25 -0.02 34.07
N GLN A 295 19.84 0.92 33.23
CA GLN A 295 18.69 1.78 33.47
C GLN A 295 17.42 0.94 33.64
N ALA A 296 16.66 1.19 34.71
CA ALA A 296 15.40 0.52 34.93
C ALA A 296 14.37 0.90 33.87
N VAL A 297 13.87 -0.09 33.16
CA VAL A 297 12.77 0.05 32.19
C VAL A 297 11.46 -0.27 32.91
N ILE A 298 10.50 0.64 32.81
CA ILE A 298 9.20 0.55 33.47
C ILE A 298 8.15 0.20 32.39
N CYS A 299 7.23 -0.69 32.76
CA CYS A 299 6.06 -0.95 31.97
C CYS A 299 5.15 0.28 31.99
N PRO A 300 4.76 0.86 30.82
CA PRO A 300 4.01 2.10 30.77
C PRO A 300 2.55 1.93 31.14
N PHE A 301 2.05 0.69 31.17
CA PHE A 301 0.65 0.37 31.45
C PHE A 301 0.53 -1.05 32.03
N ASP A 302 -0.56 -1.35 32.74
CA ASP A 302 -0.83 -2.70 33.27
C ASP A 302 -0.93 -3.71 32.11
N GLY A 303 -0.33 -4.88 32.30
CA GLY A 303 -0.31 -5.93 31.27
C GLY A 303 0.35 -7.21 31.74
N GLU A 304 0.25 -8.22 30.90
CA GLU A 304 0.81 -9.55 31.13
C GLU A 304 1.98 -9.83 30.18
N VAL A 305 3.01 -10.52 30.68
CA VAL A 305 4.15 -10.95 29.86
C VAL A 305 3.68 -12.05 28.92
N SER A 306 3.55 -11.71 27.62
CA SER A 306 3.08 -12.64 26.60
C SER A 306 4.22 -13.42 25.94
N ARG A 307 5.44 -12.87 25.94
CA ARG A 307 6.59 -13.55 25.33
C ARG A 307 7.91 -13.05 25.91
N ILE A 308 8.82 -13.99 26.12
CA ILE A 308 10.24 -13.73 26.41
C ILE A 308 11.05 -14.33 25.25
N LYS A 309 11.98 -13.59 24.67
CA LYS A 309 12.80 -14.04 23.55
C LYS A 309 14.24 -13.58 23.71
N VAL A 310 15.18 -14.49 23.56
CA VAL A 310 16.61 -14.19 23.48
C VAL A 310 17.10 -14.43 22.06
N GLN A 311 17.74 -13.43 21.48
CA GLN A 311 18.28 -13.50 20.13
C GLN A 311 19.77 -13.16 20.16
N VAL A 312 20.60 -14.06 19.68
CA VAL A 312 22.06 -13.85 19.60
C VAL A 312 22.39 -12.73 18.60
N TYR A 313 21.60 -12.62 17.52
CA TYR A 313 21.73 -11.57 16.52
C TYR A 313 20.43 -10.77 16.44
N GLY A 314 20.52 -9.45 16.56
CA GLY A 314 19.37 -8.54 16.47
C GLY A 314 18.96 -7.95 17.82
N GLY A 315 17.75 -8.22 18.29
CA GLY A 315 17.15 -7.56 19.48
C GLY A 315 17.71 -7.95 20.86
N GLY A 316 18.66 -8.88 20.96
CA GLY A 316 19.20 -9.33 22.26
C GLY A 316 18.14 -9.99 23.14
N LYS A 317 18.10 -9.64 24.42
CA LYS A 317 17.04 -10.05 25.35
C LYS A 317 15.81 -9.17 25.12
N ASN A 318 14.68 -9.79 24.76
CA ASN A 318 13.44 -9.11 24.41
C ASN A 318 12.31 -9.53 25.36
N LEU A 319 11.45 -8.59 25.71
CA LEU A 319 10.26 -8.80 26.52
C LEU A 319 9.04 -8.23 25.79
N TYR A 320 7.98 -9.01 25.69
CA TYR A 320 6.70 -8.61 25.11
C TYR A 320 5.65 -8.57 26.22
N ILE A 321 4.91 -7.48 26.31
CA ILE A 321 3.86 -7.31 27.31
C ILE A 321 2.58 -6.90 26.58
N ASP A 322 1.53 -7.70 26.74
CA ASP A 322 0.20 -7.43 26.23
C ASP A 322 -0.60 -6.67 27.27
N HIS A 323 -1.13 -5.51 26.88
CA HIS A 323 -1.86 -4.63 27.77
C HIS A 323 -3.37 -4.81 27.66
N THR A 324 -4.10 -4.52 28.72
CA THR A 324 -5.56 -4.61 28.78
C THR A 324 -6.28 -3.73 27.75
N ASN A 325 -5.61 -2.67 27.28
CA ASN A 325 -6.11 -1.76 26.23
C ASN A 325 -5.90 -2.27 24.79
N GLY A 326 -5.40 -3.52 24.61
CA GLY A 326 -5.19 -4.15 23.31
C GLY A 326 -3.89 -3.76 22.61
N TYR A 327 -2.99 -3.04 23.26
CA TYR A 327 -1.63 -2.78 22.75
C TYR A 327 -0.65 -3.82 23.30
N THR A 328 0.43 -4.04 22.55
CA THR A 328 1.59 -4.82 22.99
C THR A 328 2.81 -3.92 22.97
N THR A 329 3.51 -3.81 24.11
CA THR A 329 4.82 -3.16 24.14
C THR A 329 5.93 -4.19 24.03
N VAL A 330 6.99 -3.81 23.30
CA VAL A 330 8.15 -4.68 23.07
C VAL A 330 9.41 -3.95 23.51
N TYR A 331 10.11 -4.55 24.46
CA TYR A 331 11.39 -4.05 24.96
C TYR A 331 12.51 -4.90 24.40
N MET A 332 13.46 -4.26 23.77
CA MET A 332 14.59 -4.92 23.13
C MET A 332 15.90 -4.44 23.75
N HIS A 333 16.97 -5.21 23.52
CA HIS A 333 18.32 -4.91 24.03
C HIS A 333 18.39 -4.79 25.56
N LEU A 334 17.55 -5.54 26.27
CA LEU A 334 17.60 -5.58 27.73
C LEU A 334 18.90 -6.25 28.20
N GLU A 335 19.57 -5.63 29.17
CA GLU A 335 20.75 -6.22 29.80
C GLU A 335 20.36 -7.41 30.67
N ASN A 336 19.35 -7.23 31.52
CA ASN A 336 18.82 -8.26 32.41
C ASN A 336 17.30 -8.15 32.52
N TYR A 337 16.66 -9.27 32.88
CA TYR A 337 15.29 -9.28 33.35
C TYR A 337 15.27 -9.04 34.86
N ALA A 338 14.24 -8.41 35.38
CA ALA A 338 14.08 -8.09 36.79
C ALA A 338 12.97 -8.91 37.43
N GLY A 339 13.08 -9.11 38.78
CA GLY A 339 12.05 -9.75 39.60
C GLY A 339 11.68 -11.17 39.14
N ALA A 340 10.39 -11.49 39.22
CA ALA A 340 9.85 -12.81 38.90
C ALA A 340 10.16 -13.26 37.47
N ILE A 341 10.36 -12.32 36.52
CA ILE A 341 10.73 -12.63 35.14
C ILE A 341 12.14 -13.24 35.09
N ALA A 342 13.09 -12.70 35.85
CA ALA A 342 14.44 -13.23 35.96
C ALA A 342 14.44 -14.63 36.54
N ASP A 343 13.66 -14.88 37.56
CA ASP A 343 13.54 -16.17 38.23
C ASP A 343 12.89 -17.20 37.30
N TYR A 344 11.86 -16.82 36.56
CA TYR A 344 11.23 -17.67 35.57
C TYR A 344 12.22 -18.07 34.47
N VAL A 345 12.98 -17.13 33.93
CA VAL A 345 13.97 -17.41 32.87
C VAL A 345 15.08 -18.34 33.38
N LYS A 346 15.61 -18.13 34.59
CA LYS A 346 16.61 -19.02 35.19
C LYS A 346 16.12 -20.44 35.37
N LYS A 347 14.84 -20.63 35.66
CA LYS A 347 14.25 -21.95 35.89
C LYS A 347 14.00 -22.73 34.59
N HIS A 348 13.88 -22.04 33.43
CA HIS A 348 13.46 -22.63 32.17
C HIS A 348 14.52 -22.49 31.04
N GLN A 349 15.72 -21.99 31.36
CA GLN A 349 16.93 -22.12 30.57
C GLN A 349 17.62 -23.45 30.89
#